data_1c516268c62d2b078143ead4269f4448
#
_entry.id   1c516268c62d2b078143ead4269f4448
#
_cell.length_a   1.000
_cell.length_b   1.000
_cell.length_c   1.000
_cell.angle_alpha   90.00
_cell.angle_beta   90.00
_cell.angle_gamma   90.00
#
_symmetry.space_group_name_H-M   'P 1'
#
loop_
_entity.id
_entity.type
_entity.pdbx_description
1 polymer ?
#
loop_
_entity_poly.entity_id
_entity_poly.type
_entity_poly.pdbx_seq_one_letter_code
_entity_poly.pdbx_strand_id
1 'polypeptide(L)'
;MAEAGERKAGAPAATGPAVLEAALYAGDLDAAERFYGGVLGFPVLLREAGRHVFFRCAGAVLLIFDPAATERPSGGPLPVPPHGARGPGHVAFAARAAEIDEWRARLEAAGVPIEADFRWPNGARSIYFRDPAGNSVEFAERRLWFDNA
;
A
#
# COMPACT_ATOMS: atom_id res chain seq x y z
N MET A 1 7.57 -20.47 -10.52
CA MET A 1 6.57 -19.82 -11.40
C MET A 1 5.25 -19.81 -10.66
N ALA A 2 4.78 -18.64 -10.24
CA ALA A 2 3.44 -18.53 -9.70
C ALA A 2 2.46 -18.72 -10.86
N GLU A 3 1.66 -19.77 -10.82
CA GLU A 3 0.54 -19.94 -11.73
C GLU A 3 -0.39 -18.74 -11.60
N ALA A 4 -0.64 -18.05 -12.70
CA ALA A 4 -1.69 -17.05 -12.76
C ALA A 4 -3.01 -17.77 -12.51
N GLY A 5 -3.56 -17.62 -11.30
CA GLY A 5 -4.84 -18.22 -10.94
C GLY A 5 -5.92 -17.84 -11.95
N GLU A 6 -6.78 -18.77 -12.27
CA GLU A 6 -7.88 -18.61 -13.23
C GLU A 6 -8.82 -17.50 -12.74
N ARG A 7 -8.88 -16.39 -13.46
CA ARG A 7 -9.84 -15.32 -13.17
C ARG A 7 -11.22 -15.78 -13.61
N LYS A 8 -12.21 -15.68 -12.73
CA LYS A 8 -13.61 -15.82 -13.13
C LYS A 8 -13.99 -14.65 -14.01
N ALA A 9 -14.17 -14.88 -15.30
CA ALA A 9 -14.76 -13.90 -16.22
C ALA A 9 -16.19 -13.58 -15.77
N GLY A 10 -16.55 -12.29 -15.76
CA GLY A 10 -17.93 -11.85 -15.62
C GLY A 10 -18.48 -11.79 -14.20
N ALA A 11 -17.66 -11.56 -13.19
CA ALA A 11 -18.18 -11.19 -11.88
C ALA A 11 -18.93 -9.85 -11.99
N PRO A 12 -20.20 -9.77 -11.53
CA PRO A 12 -20.92 -8.49 -11.52
C PRO A 12 -20.16 -7.45 -10.71
N ALA A 13 -20.34 -6.15 -11.03
CA ALA A 13 -19.82 -5.06 -10.23
C ALA A 13 -20.13 -5.33 -8.75
N ALA A 14 -19.11 -5.41 -7.90
CA ALA A 14 -19.30 -5.75 -6.51
C ALA A 14 -20.19 -4.71 -5.83
N THR A 15 -21.35 -5.15 -5.39
CA THR A 15 -22.18 -4.43 -4.43
C THR A 15 -21.78 -4.97 -3.05
N GLY A 16 -20.96 -4.24 -2.33
CA GLY A 16 -20.50 -4.69 -1.01
C GLY A 16 -19.67 -3.62 -0.32
N PRO A 17 -19.22 -3.87 0.90
CA PRO A 17 -18.39 -2.91 1.60
C PRO A 17 -17.07 -2.70 0.86
N ALA A 18 -16.69 -1.42 0.71
CA ALA A 18 -15.38 -1.04 0.22
C ALA A 18 -14.33 -1.21 1.33
N VAL A 19 -13.07 -1.38 0.93
CA VAL A 19 -11.97 -1.29 1.90
C VAL A 19 -11.88 0.15 2.39
N LEU A 20 -12.09 0.36 3.69
CA LEU A 20 -12.02 1.67 4.33
C LEU A 20 -10.57 2.03 4.69
N GLU A 21 -9.86 1.07 5.26
CA GLU A 21 -8.47 1.21 5.68
C GLU A 21 -7.72 -0.11 5.57
N ALA A 22 -6.43 -0.03 5.38
CA ALA A 22 -5.53 -1.18 5.38
C ALA A 22 -4.26 -0.84 6.14
N ALA A 23 -3.70 -1.81 6.86
CA ALA A 23 -2.53 -1.62 7.68
C ALA A 23 -1.29 -2.32 7.11
N LEU A 24 -0.16 -1.62 7.18
CA LEU A 24 1.19 -2.17 7.11
C LEU A 24 1.95 -1.83 8.39
N TYR A 25 3.09 -2.44 8.58
CA TYR A 25 3.88 -2.27 9.80
C TYR A 25 5.29 -1.79 9.49
N ALA A 26 5.80 -0.89 10.34
CA ALA A 26 7.15 -0.35 10.25
C ALA A 26 7.67 0.01 11.65
N GLY A 27 8.89 -0.39 11.97
CA GLY A 27 9.53 -0.01 13.23
C GLY A 27 10.03 1.44 13.25
N ASP A 28 10.37 2.00 12.09
CA ASP A 28 10.79 3.40 11.94
C ASP A 28 9.65 4.20 11.27
N LEU A 29 8.82 4.83 12.09
CA LEU A 29 7.68 5.61 11.64
C LEU A 29 8.10 6.92 10.96
N ASP A 30 9.24 7.49 11.32
CA ASP A 30 9.76 8.70 10.67
C ASP A 30 10.20 8.40 9.24
N ALA A 31 10.86 7.26 9.04
CA ALA A 31 11.22 6.80 7.70
C ALA A 31 9.96 6.50 6.86
N ALA A 32 8.95 5.86 7.44
CA ALA A 32 7.67 5.61 6.78
C ALA A 32 6.98 6.92 6.37
N GLU A 33 6.97 7.94 7.23
CA GLU A 33 6.39 9.24 6.92
C GLU A 33 7.13 9.95 5.78
N ARG A 34 8.46 9.93 5.80
CA ARG A 34 9.27 10.51 4.70
C ARG A 34 9.01 9.79 3.37
N PHE A 35 8.76 8.49 3.41
CA PHE A 35 8.48 7.70 2.23
C PHE A 35 7.06 7.94 1.69
N TYR A 36 6.03 7.61 2.46
CA TYR A 36 4.64 7.73 2.01
C TYR A 36 4.18 9.19 1.88
N GLY A 37 4.56 10.04 2.82
CA GLY A 37 4.22 11.46 2.79
C GLY A 37 5.14 12.28 1.88
N GLY A 38 6.45 12.02 1.91
CA GLY A 38 7.44 12.78 1.15
C GLY A 38 7.62 12.26 -0.27
N VAL A 39 7.99 11.00 -0.46
CA VAL A 39 8.26 10.43 -1.79
C VAL A 39 6.96 10.21 -2.56
N LEU A 40 5.96 9.55 -1.97
CA LEU A 40 4.68 9.29 -2.63
C LEU A 40 3.71 10.48 -2.54
N GLY A 41 3.89 11.40 -1.61
CA GLY A 41 3.09 12.61 -1.51
C GLY A 41 1.70 12.40 -0.91
N PHE A 42 1.49 11.33 -0.15
CA PHE A 42 0.20 11.11 0.51
C PHE A 42 0.03 12.02 1.72
N PRO A 43 -1.09 12.74 1.84
CA PRO A 43 -1.35 13.57 3.00
C PRO A 43 -1.37 12.76 4.30
N VAL A 44 -0.65 13.23 5.32
CA VAL A 44 -0.73 12.68 6.68
C VAL A 44 -2.06 13.10 7.29
N LEU A 45 -2.85 12.11 7.75
CA LEU A 45 -4.11 12.35 8.44
C LEU A 45 -3.95 12.40 9.96
N LEU A 46 -3.14 11.50 10.48
CA LEU A 46 -2.96 11.35 11.92
C LEU A 46 -1.58 10.78 12.21
N ARG A 47 -0.98 11.27 13.28
CA ARG A 47 0.28 10.74 13.79
C ARG A 47 0.25 10.66 15.30
N GLU A 48 0.72 9.53 15.82
CA GLU A 48 1.03 9.34 17.24
C GLU A 48 2.47 8.82 17.36
N ALA A 49 3.30 9.58 18.05
CA ALA A 49 4.71 9.23 18.22
C ALA A 49 4.89 7.86 18.88
N GLY A 50 5.73 7.02 18.30
CA GLY A 50 6.00 5.67 18.80
C GLY A 50 4.86 4.68 18.57
N ARG A 51 3.80 5.03 17.85
CA ARG A 51 2.67 4.14 17.61
C ARG A 51 2.29 4.04 16.15
N HIS A 52 1.97 5.15 15.48
CA HIS A 52 1.49 5.11 14.09
C HIS A 52 1.65 6.42 13.31
N VAL A 53 1.53 6.30 12.00
CA VAL A 53 1.26 7.38 11.06
C VAL A 53 0.27 6.89 10.01
N PHE A 54 -0.77 7.69 9.74
CA PHE A 54 -1.86 7.36 8.82
C PHE A 54 -1.89 8.33 7.65
N PHE A 55 -2.17 7.80 6.46
CA PHE A 55 -2.14 8.55 5.22
C PHE A 55 -3.47 8.44 4.47
N ARG A 56 -3.91 9.54 3.87
CA ARG A 56 -5.06 9.53 2.97
C ARG A 56 -4.65 8.99 1.59
N CYS A 57 -5.39 8.00 1.12
CA CYS A 57 -5.20 7.38 -0.19
C CYS A 57 -6.55 7.39 -0.92
N ALA A 58 -6.90 8.50 -1.61
CA ALA A 58 -8.20 8.66 -2.26
C ALA A 58 -9.38 8.30 -1.34
N GLY A 59 -10.10 7.22 -1.60
CA GLY A 59 -11.25 6.77 -0.81
C GLY A 59 -10.93 5.87 0.38
N ALA A 60 -9.64 5.64 0.69
CA ALA A 60 -9.20 4.75 1.77
C ALA A 60 -8.11 5.41 2.62
N VAL A 61 -7.75 4.77 3.72
CA VAL A 61 -6.65 5.19 4.59
C VAL A 61 -5.60 4.09 4.66
N LEU A 62 -4.34 4.46 4.44
CA LEU A 62 -3.21 3.60 4.72
C LEU A 62 -2.73 3.84 6.15
N LEU A 63 -2.76 2.80 6.97
CA LEU A 63 -2.31 2.81 8.34
C LEU A 63 -0.91 2.21 8.43
N ILE A 64 0.06 2.97 8.93
CA ILE A 64 1.39 2.42 9.24
C ILE A 64 1.55 2.41 10.75
N PHE A 65 1.69 1.22 11.33
CA PHE A 65 1.86 1.00 12.75
C PHE A 65 3.26 0.50 13.09
N ASP A 66 3.74 0.91 14.27
CA ASP A 66 4.82 0.18 14.93
C ASP A 66 4.21 -1.10 15.56
N PRO A 67 4.61 -2.30 15.12
CA PRO A 67 4.03 -3.54 15.62
C PRO A 67 4.32 -3.74 17.12
N ALA A 68 5.43 -3.24 17.63
CA ALA A 68 5.74 -3.32 19.06
C ALA A 68 4.75 -2.53 19.94
N ALA A 69 4.15 -1.49 19.37
CA ALA A 69 3.12 -0.71 20.08
C ALA A 69 1.73 -1.34 20.00
N THR A 70 1.38 -1.95 18.86
CA THR A 70 0.02 -2.47 18.63
C THR A 70 -0.18 -3.91 19.09
N GLU A 71 0.89 -4.68 19.29
CA GLU A 71 0.86 -6.04 19.86
C GLU A 71 0.37 -6.06 21.32
N ARG A 72 0.44 -4.94 22.01
CA ARG A 72 0.00 -4.78 23.40
C ARG A 72 -1.44 -4.28 23.43
N PRO A 73 -2.22 -4.62 24.48
CA PRO A 73 -3.51 -4.00 24.71
C PRO A 73 -3.37 -2.48 24.72
N SER A 74 -4.36 -1.78 24.16
CA SER A 74 -4.37 -0.32 24.21
C SER A 74 -4.50 0.10 25.68
N GLY A 75 -3.59 0.93 26.18
CA GLY A 75 -3.66 1.47 27.56
C GLY A 75 -4.64 2.63 27.70
N GLY A 76 -5.40 2.97 26.66
CA GLY A 76 -6.31 4.10 26.61
C GLY A 76 -7.77 3.74 26.90
N PRO A 77 -8.66 4.73 26.86
CA PRO A 77 -10.09 4.54 27.17
C PRO A 77 -10.84 3.75 26.08
N LEU A 78 -10.28 3.62 24.88
CA LEU A 78 -10.90 2.88 23.79
C LEU A 78 -10.38 1.45 23.76
N PRO A 79 -11.26 0.43 23.78
CA PRO A 79 -10.86 -0.97 23.82
C PRO A 79 -10.48 -1.52 22.43
N VAL A 80 -9.54 -0.86 21.76
CA VAL A 80 -9.05 -1.32 20.45
C VAL A 80 -8.26 -2.61 20.62
N PRO A 81 -8.61 -3.70 19.90
CA PRO A 81 -7.92 -4.97 20.02
C PRO A 81 -6.45 -4.85 19.57
N PRO A 82 -5.55 -5.61 20.21
CA PRO A 82 -4.17 -5.72 19.74
C PRO A 82 -4.09 -6.32 18.34
N HIS A 83 -3.11 -5.86 17.58
CA HIS A 83 -2.75 -6.43 16.28
C HIS A 83 -1.28 -6.15 15.98
N GLY A 84 -0.72 -6.85 15.02
CA GLY A 84 0.66 -6.65 14.59
C GLY A 84 1.08 -7.75 13.64
N ALA A 85 2.02 -7.42 12.76
CA ALA A 85 2.68 -8.38 11.92
C ALA A 85 4.15 -7.98 11.77
N ARG A 86 5.02 -8.98 11.58
CA ARG A 86 6.44 -8.79 11.34
C ARG A 86 6.80 -9.43 10.01
N GLY A 87 7.75 -8.82 9.34
CA GLY A 87 8.11 -9.18 7.98
C GLY A 87 7.36 -8.37 6.93
N PRO A 88 7.74 -8.54 5.65
CA PRO A 88 7.18 -7.75 4.56
C PRO A 88 5.68 -7.98 4.35
N GLY A 89 4.90 -6.90 4.37
CA GLY A 89 3.53 -6.89 3.87
C GLY A 89 3.49 -6.42 2.42
N HIS A 90 2.26 -6.22 1.90
CA HIS A 90 2.05 -5.77 0.52
C HIS A 90 0.85 -4.83 0.42
N VAL A 91 1.00 -3.78 -0.38
CA VAL A 91 -0.08 -2.89 -0.78
C VAL A 91 0.09 -2.49 -2.25
N ALA A 92 -1.02 -2.42 -2.97
CA ALA A 92 -1.06 -1.90 -4.32
C ALA A 92 -1.94 -0.64 -4.40
N PHE A 93 -1.44 0.38 -5.07
CA PHE A 93 -2.15 1.60 -5.39
C PHE A 93 -2.55 1.59 -6.87
N ALA A 94 -3.77 2.00 -7.17
CA ALA A 94 -4.22 2.13 -8.55
C ALA A 94 -3.54 3.32 -9.23
N ALA A 95 -3.09 3.11 -10.46
CA ALA A 95 -2.54 4.15 -11.33
C ALA A 95 -2.92 3.88 -12.78
N ARG A 96 -3.06 4.94 -13.57
CA ARG A 96 -3.19 4.80 -15.03
C ARG A 96 -1.83 4.51 -15.65
N ALA A 97 -1.82 3.92 -16.84
CA ALA A 97 -0.56 3.57 -17.53
C ALA A 97 0.43 4.74 -17.65
N ALA A 98 -0.06 5.94 -17.97
CA ALA A 98 0.77 7.14 -18.04
C ALA A 98 1.30 7.56 -16.66
N GLU A 99 0.50 7.42 -15.61
CA GLU A 99 0.92 7.72 -14.24
C GLU A 99 1.98 6.76 -13.73
N ILE A 100 2.01 5.53 -14.19
CA ILE A 100 3.05 4.55 -13.80
C ILE A 100 4.43 5.01 -14.27
N ASP A 101 4.54 5.61 -15.46
CA ASP A 101 5.81 6.19 -15.94
C ASP A 101 6.26 7.37 -15.07
N GLU A 102 5.32 8.23 -14.68
CA GLU A 102 5.58 9.36 -13.79
C GLU A 102 6.01 8.88 -12.38
N TRP A 103 5.32 7.88 -11.84
CA TRP A 103 5.68 7.25 -10.57
C TRP A 103 7.06 6.61 -10.61
N ARG A 104 7.36 5.89 -11.69
CA ARG A 104 8.69 5.30 -11.88
C ARG A 104 9.78 6.37 -11.86
N ALA A 105 9.62 7.43 -12.64
CA ALA A 105 10.59 8.53 -12.68
C ALA A 105 10.76 9.20 -11.31
N ARG A 106 9.67 9.40 -10.59
CA ARG A 106 9.68 10.00 -9.25
C ARG A 106 10.40 9.12 -8.22
N LEU A 107 10.16 7.82 -8.25
CA LEU A 107 10.82 6.86 -7.38
C LEU A 107 12.33 6.79 -7.66
N GLU A 108 12.72 6.70 -8.93
CA GLU A 108 14.12 6.71 -9.35
C GLU A 108 14.84 7.99 -8.95
N ALA A 109 14.19 9.17 -9.11
CA ALA A 109 14.72 10.45 -8.67
C ALA A 109 14.91 10.54 -7.15
N ALA A 110 14.06 9.84 -6.38
CA ALA A 110 14.17 9.74 -4.93
C ALA A 110 15.14 8.64 -4.45
N GLY A 111 15.81 7.95 -5.37
CA GLY A 111 16.74 6.87 -5.06
C GLY A 111 16.07 5.58 -4.62
N VAL A 112 14.80 5.38 -4.92
CA VAL A 112 14.05 4.15 -4.63
C VAL A 112 14.19 3.19 -5.80
N PRO A 113 14.83 2.02 -5.62
CA PRO A 113 15.00 1.05 -6.69
C PRO A 113 13.65 0.47 -7.15
N ILE A 114 13.46 0.34 -8.46
CA ILE A 114 12.35 -0.42 -9.03
C ILE A 114 12.74 -1.89 -9.03
N GLU A 115 12.02 -2.70 -8.25
CA GLU A 115 12.30 -4.13 -8.10
C GLU A 115 11.76 -4.96 -9.27
N ALA A 116 10.60 -4.56 -9.81
CA ALA A 116 10.00 -5.17 -10.98
C ALA A 116 9.15 -4.17 -11.75
N ASP A 117 9.10 -4.33 -13.06
CA ASP A 117 8.26 -3.55 -13.98
C ASP A 117 7.86 -4.47 -15.13
N PHE A 118 6.60 -4.85 -15.18
CA PHE A 118 6.13 -5.82 -16.16
C PHE A 118 4.64 -5.65 -16.47
N ARG A 119 4.19 -6.40 -17.47
CA ARG A 119 2.78 -6.51 -17.83
C ARG A 119 2.26 -7.90 -17.51
N TRP A 120 1.10 -7.92 -16.91
CA TRP A 120 0.33 -9.12 -16.65
C TRP A 120 -0.22 -9.71 -17.97
N PRO A 121 -0.66 -10.98 -18.01
CA PRO A 121 -1.21 -11.59 -19.22
C PRO A 121 -2.36 -10.81 -19.88
N ASN A 122 -3.15 -10.06 -19.09
CA ASN A 122 -4.21 -9.19 -19.60
C ASN A 122 -3.71 -7.81 -20.08
N GLY A 123 -2.38 -7.61 -20.09
CA GLY A 123 -1.74 -6.38 -20.53
C GLY A 123 -1.67 -5.26 -19.49
N ALA A 124 -2.28 -5.41 -18.31
CA ALA A 124 -2.16 -4.44 -17.23
C ALA A 124 -0.70 -4.36 -16.75
N ARG A 125 -0.20 -3.14 -16.55
CA ARG A 125 1.16 -2.93 -16.06
C ARG A 125 1.20 -2.75 -14.56
N SER A 126 2.25 -3.28 -13.94
CA SER A 126 2.61 -3.03 -12.55
C SER A 126 4.07 -2.67 -12.41
N ILE A 127 4.38 -1.80 -11.45
CA ILE A 127 5.74 -1.58 -10.94
C ILE A 127 5.77 -1.86 -9.45
N TYR A 128 6.87 -2.47 -9.00
CA TYR A 128 7.09 -2.87 -7.62
C TYR A 128 8.33 -2.20 -7.05
N PHE A 129 8.26 -1.81 -5.81
CA PHE A 129 9.36 -1.22 -5.04
C PHE A 129 9.18 -1.52 -3.55
N ARG A 130 10.14 -1.15 -2.71
CA ARG A 130 10.08 -1.37 -1.27
C ARG A 130 9.95 -0.06 -0.51
N ASP A 131 9.15 -0.08 0.56
CA ASP A 131 9.20 0.97 1.55
C ASP A 131 10.42 0.77 2.49
N PRO A 132 10.75 1.72 3.38
CA PRO A 132 11.90 1.59 4.28
C PRO A 132 11.85 0.40 5.24
N ALA A 133 10.66 -0.13 5.54
CA ALA A 133 10.48 -1.32 6.37
C ALA A 133 10.58 -2.64 5.59
N GLY A 134 10.76 -2.57 4.26
CA GLY A 134 10.82 -3.74 3.38
C GLY A 134 9.48 -4.22 2.86
N ASN A 135 8.38 -3.52 3.13
CA ASN A 135 7.08 -3.87 2.56
C ASN A 135 7.12 -3.73 1.04
N SER A 136 6.50 -4.69 0.34
CA SER A 136 6.32 -4.63 -1.10
C SER A 136 5.21 -3.65 -1.45
N VAL A 137 5.54 -2.61 -2.20
CA VAL A 137 4.60 -1.59 -2.65
C VAL A 137 4.48 -1.66 -4.16
N GLU A 138 3.26 -1.50 -4.65
CA GLU A 138 2.96 -1.63 -6.06
C GLU A 138 2.12 -0.45 -6.55
N PHE A 139 2.41 0.03 -7.75
CA PHE A 139 1.45 0.76 -8.59
C PHE A 139 0.98 -0.14 -9.70
N ALA A 140 -0.34 -0.30 -9.85
CA ALA A 140 -0.96 -1.18 -10.83
C ALA A 140 -2.12 -0.49 -11.55
N GLU A 141 -2.29 -0.84 -12.82
CA GLU A 141 -3.49 -0.42 -13.55
C GLU A 141 -4.73 -1.15 -13.01
N ARG A 142 -5.84 -0.42 -12.82
CA ARG A 142 -7.10 -0.99 -12.32
C ARG A 142 -7.61 -2.17 -13.14
N ARG A 143 -7.36 -2.17 -14.47
CA ARG A 143 -7.72 -3.30 -15.33
C ARG A 143 -7.00 -4.60 -15.00
N LEU A 144 -6.04 -4.59 -14.07
CA LEU A 144 -5.50 -5.81 -13.49
C LEU A 144 -6.63 -6.68 -12.89
N TRP A 145 -7.63 -6.04 -12.28
CA TRP A 145 -8.74 -6.72 -11.60
C TRP A 145 -10.11 -6.44 -12.20
N PHE A 146 -10.30 -5.30 -12.88
CA PHE A 146 -11.60 -4.81 -13.35
C PHE A 146 -11.55 -4.55 -14.85
N ASP A 147 -12.35 -5.26 -15.64
CA ASP A 147 -12.28 -5.24 -17.11
C ASP A 147 -12.68 -3.90 -17.74
N ASN A 148 -13.37 -3.00 -17.02
CA ASN A 148 -13.90 -1.74 -17.50
C ASN A 148 -13.32 -0.51 -16.76
N ALA A 149 -12.08 -0.59 -16.30
CA ALA A 149 -11.45 0.49 -15.53
C ALA A 149 -10.42 1.26 -16.37
#